data_8b46de1bf22cc067135fc72f0565c720
#
_entry.id   8b46de1bf22cc067135fc72f0565c720
#
_cell.length_a   1.000
_cell.length_b   1.000
_cell.length_c   1.000
_cell.angle_alpha   90.00
_cell.angle_beta   90.00
_cell.angle_gamma   90.00
#
_symmetry.space_group_name_H-M   'P 1'
#
loop_
_entity.id
_entity.type
_entity.pdbx_description
1 polymer ?
#
loop_
_entity_poly.entity_id
_entity_poly.type
_entity_poly.pdbx_seq_one_letter_code
_entity_poly.pdbx_strand_id
1 'polypeptide(L)'
;MKIYLDLEANCITNEAISIGMVTENGDTFYSLIRPHTKLDHNIKVLTGISQEDADQAPSLEEAMLGVREFLSFLDEENTFYHYGKSDRGFLRASMGFTTDMKALTTLQYIHNRCENVDKRVASHFRGDAIGLRSAYLTMKLSSEDPIQNHNALEDAWMLKYVWENIDGYTLPDGIEPVKVPKVKMSYGKSKANPASPEELMNRRLTAKQPRSRRNEAIRNCPAIDDDKYKIAGVAIKGEREIPFKEIYEVKGFVHVGRFKTAAQVLHALDVIYAAMETGKGNPDTKGWIFKKVEKQ
;
A
#
# COMPACT_ATOMS: atom_id res chain seq x y z
N MET A 1 3.08 -12.77 20.31
CA MET A 1 3.33 -11.41 20.86
C MET A 1 2.54 -10.37 20.09
N LYS A 2 2.05 -9.34 20.77
CA LYS A 2 1.37 -8.19 20.14
C LYS A 2 2.40 -7.14 19.72
N ILE A 3 2.30 -6.67 18.49
CA ILE A 3 3.15 -5.61 17.94
C ILE A 3 2.23 -4.53 17.38
N TYR A 4 2.43 -3.31 17.80
CA TYR A 4 1.71 -2.13 17.34
C TYR A 4 2.52 -1.49 16.22
N LEU A 5 1.91 -1.36 15.06
CA LEU A 5 2.56 -0.98 13.81
C LEU A 5 1.91 0.26 13.23
N ASP A 6 2.73 1.19 12.78
CA ASP A 6 2.31 2.27 11.91
C ASP A 6 3.31 2.48 10.76
N LEU A 7 2.82 3.00 9.65
CA LEU A 7 3.56 3.22 8.42
C LEU A 7 3.22 4.58 7.83
N GLU A 8 4.26 5.35 7.53
CA GLU A 8 4.09 6.50 6.64
C GLU A 8 4.43 6.11 5.21
N ALA A 9 3.74 6.69 4.25
CA ALA A 9 3.91 6.33 2.85
C ALA A 9 3.92 7.54 1.91
N ASN A 10 4.66 7.42 0.82
CA ASN A 10 4.63 8.41 -0.25
C ASN A 10 3.27 8.40 -0.96
N CYS A 11 2.55 9.52 -0.93
CA CYS A 11 1.20 9.65 -1.50
C CYS A 11 1.12 9.32 -3.01
N ILE A 12 2.22 9.45 -3.74
CA ILE A 12 2.25 9.18 -5.20
C ILE A 12 2.28 7.68 -5.49
N THR A 13 3.07 6.94 -4.72
CA THR A 13 3.38 5.52 -4.99
C THR A 13 2.74 4.58 -3.99
N ASN A 14 2.33 5.07 -2.85
CA ASN A 14 1.91 4.32 -1.66
C ASN A 14 3.00 3.35 -1.14
N GLU A 15 4.27 3.56 -1.53
CA GLU A 15 5.39 2.85 -0.91
C GLU A 15 5.65 3.40 0.48
N ALA A 16 5.99 2.54 1.42
CA ALA A 16 6.36 2.95 2.76
C ALA A 16 7.65 3.79 2.73
N ILE A 17 7.67 4.87 3.51
CA ILE A 17 8.82 5.76 3.70
C ILE A 17 9.31 5.78 5.14
N SER A 18 8.51 5.27 6.05
CA SER A 18 8.94 4.92 7.41
C SER A 18 8.08 3.80 7.97
N ILE A 19 8.64 3.10 8.94
CA ILE A 19 7.98 2.03 9.68
C ILE A 19 8.31 2.20 11.16
N GLY A 20 7.28 2.19 11.98
CA GLY A 20 7.37 2.21 13.44
C GLY A 20 6.69 0.98 14.04
N MET A 21 7.35 0.33 14.98
CA MET A 21 6.80 -0.81 15.71
C MET A 21 7.08 -0.67 17.20
N VAL A 22 6.11 -1.09 18.01
CA VAL A 22 6.22 -1.19 19.46
C VAL A 22 5.67 -2.54 19.89
N THR A 23 6.43 -3.32 20.66
CA THR A 23 5.93 -4.58 21.22
C THR A 23 5.04 -4.32 22.43
N GLU A 24 4.27 -5.32 22.86
CA GLU A 24 3.53 -5.24 24.12
C GLU A 24 4.45 -5.00 25.33
N ASN A 25 5.71 -5.44 25.28
CA ASN A 25 6.69 -5.24 26.34
C ASN A 25 7.36 -3.84 26.27
N GLY A 26 7.14 -3.07 25.20
CA GLY A 26 7.71 -1.74 25.01
C GLY A 26 9.00 -1.69 24.21
N ASP A 27 9.47 -2.83 23.67
CA ASP A 27 10.58 -2.80 22.72
C ASP A 27 10.17 -2.10 21.45
N THR A 28 11.10 -1.36 20.84
CA THR A 28 10.78 -0.51 19.70
C THR A 28 11.67 -0.78 18.50
N PHE A 29 11.10 -0.61 17.33
CA PHE A 29 11.82 -0.53 16.07
C PHE A 29 11.32 0.70 15.28
N TYR A 30 12.24 1.45 14.72
CA TYR A 30 11.94 2.54 13.80
C TYR A 30 12.97 2.59 12.69
N SER A 31 12.49 2.77 11.46
CA SER A 31 13.35 3.04 10.32
C SER A 31 12.66 3.97 9.33
N LEU A 32 13.41 4.95 8.83
CA LEU A 32 13.08 5.56 7.55
C LEU A 32 13.33 4.53 6.44
N ILE A 33 12.68 4.73 5.30
CA ILE A 33 12.84 3.89 4.12
C ILE A 33 13.01 4.80 2.91
N ARG A 34 14.10 4.63 2.18
CA ARG A 34 14.38 5.40 0.98
C ARG A 34 13.35 5.10 -0.12
N PRO A 35 12.56 6.10 -0.54
CA PRO A 35 11.58 5.89 -1.59
C PRO A 35 12.23 5.81 -2.98
N HIS A 36 11.59 5.09 -3.90
CA HIS A 36 12.03 5.03 -5.30
C HIS A 36 11.71 6.29 -6.10
N THR A 37 10.88 7.15 -5.54
CA THR A 37 10.49 8.43 -6.16
C THR A 37 10.62 9.56 -5.16
N LYS A 38 10.72 10.80 -5.66
CA LYS A 38 10.73 11.97 -4.77
C LYS A 38 9.46 11.99 -3.91
N LEU A 39 9.64 12.44 -2.66
CA LEU A 39 8.53 12.63 -1.73
C LEU A 39 7.55 13.67 -2.27
N ASP A 40 6.26 13.37 -2.15
CA ASP A 40 5.21 14.35 -2.37
C ASP A 40 5.31 15.51 -1.37
N HIS A 41 4.97 16.71 -1.82
CA HIS A 41 5.03 17.90 -0.95
C HIS A 41 4.15 17.75 0.30
N ASN A 42 2.96 17.18 0.14
CA ASN A 42 2.03 17.03 1.26
C ASN A 42 2.58 16.05 2.31
N ILE A 43 3.25 14.98 1.86
CA ILE A 43 3.81 14.01 2.80
C ILE A 43 4.97 14.62 3.60
N LYS A 44 5.79 15.47 2.98
CA LYS A 44 6.83 16.23 3.68
C LYS A 44 6.25 17.14 4.79
N VAL A 45 5.12 17.77 4.49
CA VAL A 45 4.43 18.63 5.47
C VAL A 45 3.80 17.84 6.60
N LEU A 46 3.24 16.65 6.27
CA LEU A 46 2.57 15.81 7.25
C LEU A 46 3.53 15.12 8.20
N THR A 47 4.61 14.54 7.65
CA THR A 47 5.54 13.70 8.42
C THR A 47 6.76 14.46 8.93
N GLY A 48 7.03 15.64 8.38
CA GLY A 48 8.27 16.37 8.63
C GLY A 48 9.52 15.75 7.97
N ILE A 49 9.40 14.61 7.27
CA ILE A 49 10.53 13.94 6.62
C ILE A 49 10.96 14.79 5.42
N SER A 50 12.20 15.26 5.43
CA SER A 50 12.77 16.01 4.32
C SER A 50 13.14 15.08 3.16
N GLN A 51 13.34 15.65 1.96
CA GLN A 51 13.85 14.85 0.83
C GLN A 51 15.27 14.35 1.11
N GLU A 52 16.07 15.14 1.81
CA GLU A 52 17.44 14.78 2.17
C GLU A 52 17.47 13.59 3.12
N ASP A 53 16.63 13.61 4.17
CA ASP A 53 16.50 12.48 5.09
C ASP A 53 16.06 11.21 4.34
N ALA A 54 15.10 11.35 3.44
CA ALA A 54 14.59 10.23 2.66
C ALA A 54 15.64 9.68 1.67
N ASP A 55 16.45 10.54 1.06
CA ASP A 55 17.51 10.11 0.12
C ASP A 55 18.67 9.41 0.85
N GLN A 56 18.93 9.76 2.13
CA GLN A 56 19.94 9.15 2.99
C GLN A 56 19.42 7.92 3.77
N ALA A 57 18.12 7.68 3.75
CA ALA A 57 17.51 6.57 4.45
C ALA A 57 17.99 5.21 3.90
N PRO A 58 17.94 4.15 4.73
CA PRO A 58 18.15 2.77 4.28
C PRO A 58 17.23 2.41 3.12
N SER A 59 17.68 1.54 2.24
CA SER A 59 16.81 0.94 1.22
C SER A 59 15.70 0.13 1.88
N LEU A 60 14.68 -0.22 1.10
CA LEU A 60 13.60 -1.09 1.59
C LEU A 60 14.14 -2.44 2.07
N GLU A 61 15.14 -2.99 1.37
CA GLU A 61 15.78 -4.25 1.71
C GLU A 61 16.52 -4.16 3.05
N GLU A 62 17.30 -3.10 3.25
CA GLU A 62 18.03 -2.84 4.50
C GLU A 62 17.07 -2.62 5.68
N ALA A 63 16.01 -1.83 5.48
CA ALA A 63 15.00 -1.62 6.51
C ALA A 63 14.28 -2.94 6.87
N MET A 64 13.94 -3.77 5.89
CA MET A 64 13.29 -5.06 6.13
C MET A 64 14.25 -6.09 6.77
N LEU A 65 15.55 -5.98 6.54
CA LEU A 65 16.54 -6.75 7.29
C LEU A 65 16.52 -6.37 8.77
N GLY A 66 16.54 -5.08 9.09
CA GLY A 66 16.43 -4.60 10.47
C GLY A 66 15.12 -5.03 11.13
N VAL A 67 13.98 -4.96 10.42
CA VAL A 67 12.70 -5.52 10.91
C VAL A 67 12.82 -7.01 11.20
N ARG A 68 13.44 -7.78 10.32
CA ARG A 68 13.61 -9.22 10.51
C ARG A 68 14.49 -9.53 11.73
N GLU A 69 15.57 -8.78 11.91
CA GLU A 69 16.42 -8.90 13.08
C GLU A 69 15.63 -8.57 14.36
N PHE A 70 14.89 -7.47 14.37
CA PHE A 70 14.01 -7.11 15.48
C PHE A 70 13.01 -8.23 15.80
N LEU A 71 12.34 -8.79 14.78
CA LEU A 71 11.38 -9.86 14.96
C LEU A 71 12.03 -11.20 15.36
N SER A 72 13.31 -11.44 15.03
CA SER A 72 14.00 -12.69 15.38
C SER A 72 14.29 -12.83 16.88
N PHE A 73 14.29 -11.73 17.62
CA PHE A 73 14.39 -11.74 19.09
C PHE A 73 13.05 -12.09 19.77
N LEU A 74 11.98 -12.20 18.98
CA LEU A 74 10.63 -12.47 19.46
C LEU A 74 10.28 -13.91 19.10
N ASP A 75 10.45 -14.82 20.05
CA ASP A 75 10.28 -16.29 19.88
C ASP A 75 8.83 -16.74 19.64
N GLU A 76 7.87 -15.81 19.50
CA GLU A 76 6.45 -16.11 19.49
C GLU A 76 5.78 -15.77 18.13
N GLU A 77 4.60 -16.35 17.94
CA GLU A 77 3.73 -15.97 16.84
C GLU A 77 3.26 -14.52 17.03
N ASN A 78 3.66 -13.64 16.09
CA ASN A 78 3.40 -12.21 16.19
C ASN A 78 2.09 -11.83 15.53
N THR A 79 1.32 -10.93 16.15
CA THR A 79 0.17 -10.25 15.55
C THR A 79 0.44 -8.76 15.49
N PHE A 80 0.28 -8.17 14.31
CA PHE A 80 0.55 -6.74 14.08
C PHE A 80 -0.76 -5.97 14.08
N TYR A 81 -0.96 -5.13 15.10
CA TYR A 81 -2.10 -4.24 15.19
C TYR A 81 -1.80 -2.93 14.51
N HIS A 82 -2.71 -2.45 13.67
CA HIS A 82 -2.59 -1.16 13.00
C HIS A 82 -3.90 -0.37 13.02
N TYR A 83 -3.80 0.94 12.89
CA TYR A 83 -4.92 1.85 12.88
C TYR A 83 -5.09 2.48 11.51
N GLY A 84 -6.30 2.45 10.95
CA GLY A 84 -6.54 2.95 9.61
C GLY A 84 -6.56 1.86 8.55
N LYS A 85 -7.03 2.23 7.37
CA LYS A 85 -7.17 1.28 6.25
C LYS A 85 -5.92 1.21 5.38
N SER A 86 -4.96 2.09 5.63
CA SER A 86 -3.88 2.40 4.69
C SER A 86 -2.66 1.50 4.86
N ASP A 87 -2.27 1.18 6.11
CA ASP A 87 -0.99 0.51 6.41
C ASP A 87 -0.82 -0.82 5.68
N ARG A 88 -1.85 -1.66 5.72
CA ARG A 88 -1.84 -2.92 4.97
C ARG A 88 -1.70 -2.70 3.46
N GLY A 89 -2.26 -1.59 2.97
CA GLY A 89 -2.11 -1.15 1.58
C GLY A 89 -0.68 -0.70 1.27
N PHE A 90 -0.03 -0.02 2.20
CA PHE A 90 1.35 0.45 2.07
C PHE A 90 2.34 -0.71 2.06
N LEU A 91 2.19 -1.69 2.96
CA LEU A 91 2.98 -2.94 2.93
C LEU A 91 2.84 -3.63 1.57
N ARG A 92 1.62 -3.77 1.08
CA ARG A 92 1.36 -4.41 -0.21
C ARG A 92 1.97 -3.62 -1.38
N ALA A 93 1.90 -2.29 -1.35
CA ALA A 93 2.50 -1.46 -2.39
C ALA A 93 4.03 -1.57 -2.35
N SER A 94 4.64 -1.60 -1.16
CA SER A 94 6.08 -1.73 -0.96
C SER A 94 6.63 -3.05 -1.51
N MET A 95 5.87 -4.14 -1.45
CA MET A 95 6.26 -5.42 -2.09
C MET A 95 6.50 -5.27 -3.61
N GLY A 96 5.88 -4.30 -4.25
CA GLY A 96 6.09 -4.02 -5.68
C GLY A 96 7.37 -3.24 -6.01
N PHE A 97 8.14 -2.85 -5.01
CA PHE A 97 9.36 -2.04 -5.16
C PHE A 97 10.64 -2.82 -4.82
N THR A 98 10.54 -4.08 -4.47
CA THR A 98 11.70 -4.93 -4.21
C THR A 98 11.60 -6.27 -4.93
N THR A 99 12.73 -6.84 -5.29
CA THR A 99 12.88 -8.22 -5.78
C THR A 99 13.67 -9.08 -4.79
N ASP A 100 14.13 -8.50 -3.69
CA ASP A 100 14.82 -9.24 -2.64
C ASP A 100 13.83 -10.16 -1.91
N MET A 101 14.12 -11.46 -1.93
CA MET A 101 13.24 -12.47 -1.35
C MET A 101 13.12 -12.37 0.17
N LYS A 102 14.14 -11.87 0.86
CA LYS A 102 14.10 -11.71 2.32
C LYS A 102 13.19 -10.54 2.68
N ALA A 103 13.32 -9.42 1.97
CA ALA A 103 12.45 -8.26 2.14
C ALA A 103 10.99 -8.60 1.80
N LEU A 104 10.74 -9.27 0.68
CA LEU A 104 9.40 -9.74 0.28
C LEU A 104 8.78 -10.65 1.34
N THR A 105 9.54 -11.64 1.83
CA THR A 105 9.06 -12.58 2.85
C THR A 105 8.72 -11.84 4.16
N THR A 106 9.53 -10.86 4.56
CA THR A 106 9.29 -10.06 5.76
C THR A 106 8.04 -9.19 5.62
N LEU A 107 7.90 -8.47 4.50
CA LEU A 107 6.70 -7.68 4.21
C LEU A 107 5.44 -8.54 4.18
N GLN A 108 5.52 -9.71 3.57
CA GLN A 108 4.40 -10.65 3.47
C GLN A 108 4.05 -11.26 4.83
N TYR A 109 5.05 -11.56 5.66
CA TYR A 109 4.86 -12.03 7.02
C TYR A 109 4.06 -11.02 7.86
N ILE A 110 4.45 -9.74 7.83
CA ILE A 110 3.73 -8.66 8.52
C ILE A 110 2.33 -8.51 7.92
N HIS A 111 2.23 -8.34 6.60
CA HIS A 111 0.96 -8.12 5.91
C HIS A 111 -0.10 -9.18 6.21
N ASN A 112 0.32 -10.46 6.28
CA ASN A 112 -0.61 -11.57 6.52
C ASN A 112 -1.08 -11.66 7.98
N ARG A 113 -0.37 -11.00 8.90
CA ARG A 113 -0.65 -10.98 10.34
C ARG A 113 -1.13 -9.63 10.85
N CYS A 114 -1.40 -8.68 9.94
CA CYS A 114 -1.97 -7.39 10.27
C CYS A 114 -3.45 -7.48 10.63
N GLU A 115 -3.80 -6.87 11.77
CA GLU A 115 -5.16 -6.72 12.26
C GLU A 115 -5.51 -5.25 12.44
N ASN A 116 -6.59 -4.81 11.77
CA ASN A 116 -7.07 -3.44 11.88
C ASN A 116 -8.00 -3.28 13.08
N VAL A 117 -7.68 -2.33 13.93
CA VAL A 117 -8.40 -2.12 15.19
C VAL A 117 -9.45 -1.00 15.17
N ASP A 118 -9.60 -0.27 14.05
CA ASP A 118 -10.51 0.90 13.93
C ASP A 118 -11.90 0.65 14.48
N LYS A 119 -12.52 -0.46 14.08
CA LYS A 119 -13.91 -0.76 14.43
C LYS A 119 -14.08 -1.00 15.93
N ARG A 120 -13.10 -1.70 16.52
CA ARG A 120 -13.13 -1.98 17.97
C ARG A 120 -12.95 -0.69 18.75
N VAL A 121 -12.00 0.16 18.36
CA VAL A 121 -11.82 1.46 19.00
C VAL A 121 -13.08 2.32 18.83
N ALA A 122 -13.64 2.43 17.62
CA ALA A 122 -14.85 3.22 17.36
C ALA A 122 -16.04 2.78 18.21
N SER A 123 -16.19 1.49 18.51
CA SER A 123 -17.30 0.99 19.35
C SER A 123 -17.31 1.57 20.77
N HIS A 124 -16.15 1.96 21.30
CA HIS A 124 -16.00 2.61 22.60
C HIS A 124 -16.23 4.14 22.55
N PHE A 125 -16.33 4.69 21.35
CA PHE A 125 -16.60 6.11 21.08
C PHE A 125 -17.98 6.29 20.41
N ARG A 126 -19.02 5.65 20.93
CA ARG A 126 -20.41 5.69 20.43
C ARG A 126 -20.60 5.20 18.99
N GLY A 127 -19.65 4.42 18.46
CA GLY A 127 -19.68 3.88 17.10
C GLY A 127 -19.23 4.86 16.01
N ASP A 128 -18.88 6.08 16.35
CA ASP A 128 -18.36 7.07 15.41
C ASP A 128 -16.93 6.75 15.01
N ALA A 129 -16.60 6.98 13.75
CA ALA A 129 -15.22 6.88 13.28
C ALA A 129 -14.38 7.97 13.96
N ILE A 130 -13.36 7.55 14.70
CA ILE A 130 -12.45 8.43 15.41
C ILE A 130 -11.02 8.22 14.87
N GLY A 131 -10.21 9.27 14.78
CA GLY A 131 -8.79 9.14 14.45
C GLY A 131 -7.97 8.67 15.66
N LEU A 132 -6.84 8.00 15.41
CA LEU A 132 -5.98 7.46 16.47
C LEU A 132 -5.60 8.52 17.51
N ARG A 133 -5.08 9.65 17.07
CA ARG A 133 -4.69 10.76 17.97
C ARG A 133 -5.89 11.32 18.74
N SER A 134 -7.05 11.43 18.09
CA SER A 134 -8.28 11.86 18.78
C SER A 134 -8.67 10.87 19.89
N ALA A 135 -8.61 9.57 19.63
CA ALA A 135 -8.89 8.54 20.61
C ALA A 135 -7.89 8.63 21.77
N TYR A 136 -6.60 8.70 21.47
CA TYR A 136 -5.53 8.80 22.44
C TYR A 136 -5.68 10.02 23.37
N LEU A 137 -5.86 11.24 22.81
CA LEU A 137 -6.01 12.45 23.60
C LEU A 137 -7.30 12.44 24.43
N THR A 138 -8.39 11.89 23.89
CA THR A 138 -9.66 11.80 24.61
C THR A 138 -9.53 10.83 25.80
N MET A 139 -8.90 9.68 25.61
CA MET A 139 -8.70 8.69 26.66
C MET A 139 -7.76 9.19 27.77
N LYS A 140 -6.72 9.93 27.41
CA LYS A 140 -5.80 10.55 28.39
C LYS A 140 -6.37 11.76 29.11
N LEU A 141 -7.51 12.31 28.67
CA LEU A 141 -8.02 13.60 29.13
C LEU A 141 -6.91 14.70 29.02
N SER A 142 -6.11 14.60 27.99
CA SER A 142 -4.92 15.44 27.81
C SER A 142 -5.31 16.84 27.33
N SER A 143 -4.67 17.85 27.91
CA SER A 143 -4.70 19.24 27.42
C SER A 143 -3.62 19.53 26.38
N GLU A 144 -2.91 18.49 25.89
CA GLU A 144 -1.88 18.66 24.87
C GLU A 144 -2.49 19.21 23.57
N ASP A 145 -1.70 20.03 22.89
CA ASP A 145 -2.11 20.63 21.62
C ASP A 145 -2.42 19.51 20.61
N PRO A 146 -3.61 19.50 20.00
CA PRO A 146 -4.03 18.43 19.08
C PRO A 146 -3.34 18.53 17.71
N ILE A 147 -2.05 18.87 17.67
CA ILE A 147 -1.26 18.86 16.45
C ILE A 147 -0.93 17.42 16.09
N GLN A 148 -1.27 17.03 14.88
CA GLN A 148 -0.94 15.71 14.37
C GLN A 148 0.45 15.75 13.73
N ASN A 149 1.42 15.16 14.40
CA ASN A 149 2.68 14.76 13.78
C ASN A 149 2.52 13.33 13.29
N HIS A 150 2.68 13.12 11.99
CA HIS A 150 2.68 11.79 11.42
C HIS A 150 4.10 11.23 11.57
N ASN A 151 4.36 10.59 12.69
CA ASN A 151 5.59 9.86 12.96
C ASN A 151 5.22 8.42 13.29
N ALA A 152 5.66 7.49 12.46
CA ALA A 152 5.24 6.08 12.56
C ALA A 152 5.55 5.46 13.94
N LEU A 153 6.64 5.83 14.61
CA LEU A 153 6.93 5.29 15.95
C LEU A 153 6.03 5.90 17.02
N GLU A 154 5.78 7.22 16.96
CA GLU A 154 4.87 7.89 17.89
C GLU A 154 3.45 7.38 17.72
N ASP A 155 3.00 7.19 16.48
CA ASP A 155 1.67 6.67 16.19
C ASP A 155 1.53 5.19 16.63
N ALA A 156 2.58 4.37 16.51
CA ALA A 156 2.62 3.03 17.08
C ALA A 156 2.52 3.03 18.63
N TRP A 157 3.17 3.98 19.32
CA TRP A 157 3.04 4.17 20.76
C TRP A 157 1.63 4.61 21.16
N MET A 158 1.03 5.56 20.42
CA MET A 158 -0.36 5.97 20.65
C MET A 158 -1.33 4.80 20.46
N LEU A 159 -1.09 3.99 19.42
CA LEU A 159 -1.89 2.80 19.16
C LEU A 159 -1.79 1.78 20.29
N LYS A 160 -0.56 1.52 20.79
CA LYS A 160 -0.35 0.66 21.94
C LYS A 160 -1.16 1.14 23.15
N TYR A 161 -1.03 2.41 23.50
CA TYR A 161 -1.78 2.98 24.62
C TYR A 161 -3.30 2.83 24.44
N VAL A 162 -3.83 3.21 23.28
CA VAL A 162 -5.27 3.09 23.00
C VAL A 162 -5.72 1.65 23.11
N TRP A 163 -5.01 0.72 22.46
CA TRP A 163 -5.39 -0.67 22.42
C TRP A 163 -5.36 -1.37 23.79
N GLU A 164 -4.36 -1.07 24.60
CA GLU A 164 -4.21 -1.68 25.93
C GLU A 164 -5.21 -1.14 26.96
N ASN A 165 -5.76 0.05 26.73
CA ASN A 165 -6.67 0.70 27.66
C ASN A 165 -8.13 0.77 27.17
N ILE A 166 -8.42 0.30 25.93
CA ILE A 166 -9.73 0.50 25.33
C ILE A 166 -10.83 -0.34 25.97
N ASP A 167 -10.55 -1.57 26.40
CA ASP A 167 -11.54 -2.49 26.92
C ASP A 167 -12.20 -2.01 28.23
N GLY A 168 -11.49 -1.23 29.02
CA GLY A 168 -12.00 -0.60 30.24
C GLY A 168 -12.55 0.82 30.03
N TYR A 169 -12.48 1.33 28.77
CA TYR A 169 -12.85 2.70 28.46
C TYR A 169 -14.27 2.80 27.92
N THR A 170 -15.02 3.75 28.46
CA THR A 170 -16.30 4.19 27.90
C THR A 170 -16.29 5.70 27.88
N LEU A 171 -16.58 6.32 26.72
CA LEU A 171 -16.66 7.77 26.62
C LEU A 171 -17.75 8.29 27.59
N PRO A 172 -17.40 9.15 28.56
CA PRO A 172 -18.37 9.67 29.52
C PRO A 172 -19.50 10.45 28.83
N ASP A 173 -20.67 10.42 29.45
CA ASP A 173 -21.81 11.19 28.94
C ASP A 173 -21.55 12.68 28.93
N GLY A 174 -21.91 13.34 27.83
CA GLY A 174 -21.69 14.78 27.65
C GLY A 174 -20.25 15.17 27.25
N ILE A 175 -19.32 14.20 27.20
CA ILE A 175 -17.96 14.46 26.71
C ILE A 175 -17.90 14.18 25.19
N GLU A 176 -17.41 15.17 24.45
CA GLU A 176 -17.10 15.01 23.03
C GLU A 176 -15.65 14.61 22.85
N PRO A 177 -15.36 13.71 21.90
CA PRO A 177 -13.97 13.37 21.56
C PRO A 177 -13.17 14.59 21.13
N VAL A 178 -11.91 14.64 21.52
CA VAL A 178 -10.98 15.69 21.11
C VAL A 178 -10.91 15.75 19.58
N LYS A 179 -11.20 16.91 19.00
CA LYS A 179 -11.13 17.12 17.56
C LYS A 179 -9.71 17.51 17.17
N VAL A 180 -9.01 16.60 16.54
CA VAL A 180 -7.71 16.88 15.91
C VAL A 180 -7.95 17.57 14.57
N PRO A 181 -7.44 18.78 14.35
CA PRO A 181 -7.57 19.44 13.07
C PRO A 181 -6.92 18.59 11.96
N LYS A 182 -7.69 18.28 10.92
CA LYS A 182 -7.11 17.65 9.74
C LYS A 182 -6.20 18.65 9.06
N VAL A 183 -4.94 18.28 8.85
CA VAL A 183 -4.04 19.06 8.01
C VAL A 183 -4.68 19.16 6.64
N LYS A 184 -5.03 20.38 6.23
CA LYS A 184 -5.58 20.61 4.89
C LYS A 184 -4.48 20.33 3.89
N MET A 185 -4.48 19.14 3.32
CA MET A 185 -3.65 18.85 2.17
C MET A 185 -4.03 19.81 1.05
N SER A 186 -3.17 20.75 0.76
CA SER A 186 -3.27 21.49 -0.47
C SER A 186 -2.88 20.52 -1.58
N TYR A 187 -3.84 19.82 -2.13
CA TYR A 187 -3.65 19.29 -3.48
C TYR A 187 -3.46 20.54 -4.35
N GLY A 188 -2.20 21.00 -4.37
CA GLY A 188 -1.84 22.13 -5.18
C GLY A 188 -2.24 21.78 -6.59
N LYS A 189 -3.33 22.38 -7.07
CA LYS A 189 -3.28 22.82 -8.42
C LYS A 189 -2.04 23.70 -8.42
N SER A 190 -0.88 23.10 -8.75
CA SER A 190 0.27 23.91 -9.09
C SER A 190 -0.31 24.98 -10.01
N LYS A 191 -0.19 26.24 -9.62
CA LYS A 191 -0.24 27.33 -10.57
C LYS A 191 1.02 27.12 -11.43
N ALA A 192 0.99 26.01 -12.19
CA ALA A 192 1.87 25.86 -13.30
C ALA A 192 1.65 27.14 -14.10
N ASN A 193 2.70 27.88 -14.34
CA ASN A 193 2.70 28.93 -15.36
C ASN A 193 1.83 28.43 -16.50
N PRO A 194 0.91 29.24 -17.03
CA PRO A 194 0.00 28.80 -18.06
C PRO A 194 0.85 28.07 -19.11
N ALA A 195 0.66 26.76 -19.17
CA ALA A 195 1.43 25.91 -20.06
C ALA A 195 1.28 26.48 -21.46
N SER A 196 2.36 26.55 -22.20
CA SER A 196 2.29 26.99 -23.60
C SER A 196 1.23 26.18 -24.36
N PRO A 197 0.60 26.69 -25.41
CA PRO A 197 -0.38 25.93 -26.19
C PRO A 197 0.15 24.55 -26.60
N GLU A 198 1.45 24.42 -26.83
CA GLU A 198 2.16 23.19 -27.15
C GLU A 198 2.24 22.23 -25.96
N GLU A 199 2.51 22.73 -24.75
CA GLU A 199 2.47 21.95 -23.51
C GLU A 199 1.04 21.49 -23.13
N LEU A 200 0.04 22.33 -23.37
CA LEU A 200 -1.38 21.98 -23.20
C LEU A 200 -1.81 20.92 -24.22
N MET A 201 -1.30 20.97 -25.43
CA MET A 201 -1.55 19.97 -26.46
C MET A 201 -0.85 18.64 -26.13
N ASN A 202 0.39 18.68 -25.64
CA ASN A 202 1.12 17.52 -25.16
C ASN A 202 0.50 16.92 -23.88
N ARG A 203 0.02 17.75 -22.96
CA ARG A 203 -0.74 17.28 -21.77
C ARG A 203 -2.09 16.66 -22.15
N ARG A 204 -2.78 17.17 -23.17
CA ARG A 204 -4.01 16.57 -23.71
C ARG A 204 -3.74 15.26 -24.44
N LEU A 205 -2.64 15.16 -25.17
CA LEU A 205 -2.20 13.92 -25.81
C LEU A 205 -1.77 12.88 -24.79
N THR A 206 -1.07 13.28 -23.73
CA THR A 206 -0.65 12.38 -22.64
C THR A 206 -1.80 12.03 -21.68
N ALA A 207 -2.75 12.94 -21.42
CA ALA A 207 -3.93 12.67 -20.60
C ALA A 207 -4.94 11.74 -21.29
N LYS A 208 -5.01 11.76 -22.62
CA LYS A 208 -5.85 10.82 -23.36
C LYS A 208 -5.30 9.40 -23.44
N GLN A 209 -4.10 9.12 -22.89
CA GLN A 209 -3.48 7.80 -22.94
C GLN A 209 -3.11 7.21 -21.58
N PRO A 210 -4.03 7.07 -20.61
CA PRO A 210 -3.73 6.23 -19.43
C PRO A 210 -3.49 4.77 -19.82
N ARG A 211 -3.93 4.34 -21.03
CA ARG A 211 -3.66 3.02 -21.60
C ARG A 211 -2.26 2.87 -22.21
N SER A 212 -1.61 3.96 -22.64
CA SER A 212 -0.32 3.88 -23.32
C SER A 212 0.82 3.46 -22.40
N ARG A 213 0.88 3.99 -21.17
CA ARG A 213 1.94 3.62 -20.22
C ARG A 213 1.88 2.14 -19.80
N ARG A 214 0.67 1.57 -19.70
CA ARG A 214 0.49 0.12 -19.49
C ARG A 214 1.02 -0.69 -20.66
N ASN A 215 0.71 -0.25 -21.86
CA ASN A 215 1.11 -0.92 -23.07
C ASN A 215 2.62 -0.78 -23.30
N GLU A 216 3.20 0.34 -22.89
CA GLU A 216 4.63 0.59 -22.95
C GLU A 216 5.41 -0.32 -21.98
N ALA A 217 4.98 -0.44 -20.73
CA ALA A 217 5.58 -1.36 -19.76
C ALA A 217 5.48 -2.82 -20.23
N ILE A 218 4.36 -3.20 -20.87
CA ILE A 218 4.17 -4.52 -21.45
C ILE A 218 5.08 -4.73 -22.68
N ARG A 219 5.14 -3.74 -23.60
CA ARG A 219 5.96 -3.82 -24.80
C ARG A 219 7.46 -3.85 -24.51
N ASN A 220 7.88 -3.14 -23.47
CA ASN A 220 9.30 -3.04 -23.07
C ASN A 220 9.72 -4.14 -22.09
N CYS A 221 8.84 -5.10 -21.76
CA CYS A 221 9.18 -6.23 -20.93
C CYS A 221 9.88 -7.31 -21.76
N PRO A 222 11.17 -7.63 -21.51
CA PRO A 222 11.92 -8.59 -22.31
C PRO A 222 11.27 -9.97 -22.43
N ALA A 223 10.56 -10.40 -21.41
CA ALA A 223 9.92 -11.70 -21.40
C ALA A 223 8.62 -11.76 -22.23
N ILE A 224 8.10 -10.64 -22.70
CA ILE A 224 6.93 -10.64 -23.62
C ILE A 224 7.33 -11.12 -25.01
N ASP A 225 8.61 -11.10 -25.34
CA ASP A 225 9.13 -11.68 -26.57
C ASP A 225 9.30 -13.20 -26.49
N ASP A 226 9.12 -13.79 -25.31
CA ASP A 226 9.08 -15.25 -25.13
C ASP A 226 7.81 -15.81 -25.79
N ASP A 227 7.97 -16.84 -26.63
CA ASP A 227 6.87 -17.51 -27.33
C ASP A 227 5.80 -18.06 -26.38
N LYS A 228 6.15 -18.33 -25.13
CA LYS A 228 5.23 -18.67 -24.04
C LYS A 228 4.10 -17.64 -23.89
N TYR A 229 4.38 -16.36 -24.07
CA TYR A 229 3.42 -15.28 -23.86
C TYR A 229 2.74 -14.78 -25.15
N LYS A 230 3.09 -15.33 -26.32
CA LYS A 230 2.51 -14.99 -27.62
C LYS A 230 1.41 -15.97 -28.04
N ILE A 231 0.39 -16.10 -27.20
CA ILE A 231 -0.69 -17.07 -27.39
C ILE A 231 -2.00 -16.36 -27.68
N ALA A 232 -2.69 -16.77 -28.75
CA ALA A 232 -4.07 -16.39 -29.03
C ALA A 232 -5.05 -17.31 -28.31
N GLY A 233 -6.24 -16.84 -27.97
CA GLY A 233 -7.22 -17.63 -27.27
C GLY A 233 -8.58 -16.98 -27.15
N VAL A 234 -9.43 -17.57 -26.31
CA VAL A 234 -10.77 -17.08 -25.96
C VAL A 234 -10.89 -16.95 -24.46
N ALA A 235 -11.31 -15.80 -23.99
CA ALA A 235 -11.65 -15.55 -22.59
C ALA A 235 -13.16 -15.73 -22.39
N ILE A 236 -13.56 -16.56 -21.43
CA ILE A 236 -14.95 -16.96 -21.17
C ILE A 236 -15.34 -16.59 -19.75
N LYS A 237 -16.50 -15.96 -19.60
CA LYS A 237 -17.12 -15.72 -18.29
C LYS A 237 -18.64 -15.79 -18.39
N GLY A 238 -19.23 -16.87 -17.84
CA GLY A 238 -20.62 -17.20 -18.04
C GLY A 238 -20.88 -17.45 -19.54
N GLU A 239 -21.87 -16.78 -20.11
CA GLU A 239 -22.21 -16.88 -21.55
C GLU A 239 -21.35 -15.96 -22.44
N ARG A 240 -20.49 -15.14 -21.85
CA ARG A 240 -19.69 -14.15 -22.59
C ARG A 240 -18.38 -14.80 -23.06
N GLU A 241 -18.16 -14.79 -24.35
CA GLU A 241 -16.91 -15.22 -25.01
C GLU A 241 -16.28 -14.03 -25.73
N ILE A 242 -14.96 -13.81 -25.50
CA ILE A 242 -14.22 -12.73 -26.13
C ILE A 242 -12.91 -13.29 -26.68
N PRO A 243 -12.69 -13.28 -28.00
CA PRO A 243 -11.44 -13.70 -28.58
C PRO A 243 -10.35 -12.66 -28.30
N PHE A 244 -9.10 -13.13 -28.15
CA PHE A 244 -7.93 -12.27 -28.07
C PHE A 244 -6.81 -12.83 -28.98
N LYS A 245 -5.98 -11.91 -29.53
CA LYS A 245 -4.93 -12.29 -30.47
C LYS A 245 -3.61 -12.63 -29.81
N GLU A 246 -3.32 -11.95 -28.70
CA GLU A 246 -2.07 -12.10 -27.93
C GLU A 246 -2.39 -12.01 -26.45
N ILE A 247 -1.60 -12.69 -25.61
CA ILE A 247 -1.93 -12.83 -24.18
C ILE A 247 -2.00 -11.47 -23.46
N TYR A 248 -1.24 -10.48 -23.86
CA TYR A 248 -1.30 -9.15 -23.23
C TYR A 248 -2.61 -8.39 -23.53
N GLU A 249 -3.36 -8.76 -24.57
CA GLU A 249 -4.70 -8.22 -24.84
C GLU A 249 -5.72 -8.68 -23.78
N VAL A 250 -5.44 -9.78 -23.09
CA VAL A 250 -6.28 -10.35 -22.03
C VAL A 250 -6.26 -9.52 -20.75
N LYS A 251 -5.31 -8.63 -20.58
CA LYS A 251 -5.16 -7.80 -19.36
C LYS A 251 -6.43 -7.09 -18.91
N GLY A 252 -7.36 -6.79 -19.81
CA GLY A 252 -8.66 -6.21 -19.50
C GLY A 252 -9.61 -7.14 -18.76
N PHE A 253 -9.37 -8.45 -18.84
CA PHE A 253 -10.20 -9.49 -18.24
C PHE A 253 -9.72 -9.88 -16.84
N VAL A 254 -8.46 -9.64 -16.51
CA VAL A 254 -7.88 -9.96 -15.21
C VAL A 254 -7.68 -8.68 -14.39
N HIS A 255 -7.81 -8.79 -13.08
CA HIS A 255 -7.56 -7.68 -12.18
C HIS A 255 -6.07 -7.53 -11.89
N VAL A 256 -5.34 -7.28 -12.90
CA VAL A 256 -3.92 -6.98 -12.77
C VAL A 256 -3.83 -5.47 -12.63
N GLY A 257 -3.47 -4.98 -11.48
CA GLY A 257 -3.37 -3.54 -11.18
C GLY A 257 -2.59 -2.73 -12.23
N ARG A 258 -2.21 -1.51 -11.91
CA ARG A 258 -1.32 -0.73 -12.75
C ARG A 258 0.07 -1.35 -12.71
N PHE A 259 0.57 -1.87 -13.82
CA PHE A 259 1.94 -2.35 -13.91
C PHE A 259 2.91 -1.19 -13.81
N LYS A 260 3.83 -1.26 -12.85
CA LYS A 260 4.89 -0.28 -12.67
C LYS A 260 6.26 -0.85 -13.03
N THR A 261 6.41 -2.17 -12.96
CA THR A 261 7.67 -2.87 -13.21
C THR A 261 7.47 -4.06 -14.14
N ALA A 262 8.54 -4.48 -14.83
CA ALA A 262 8.54 -5.67 -15.67
C ALA A 262 8.17 -6.93 -14.85
N ALA A 263 8.63 -7.04 -13.61
CA ALA A 263 8.29 -8.17 -12.74
C ALA A 263 6.78 -8.29 -12.48
N GLN A 264 6.07 -7.16 -12.31
CA GLN A 264 4.60 -7.16 -12.16
C GLN A 264 3.89 -7.61 -13.44
N VAL A 265 4.43 -7.22 -14.60
CA VAL A 265 3.89 -7.66 -15.89
C VAL A 265 4.07 -9.18 -16.04
N LEU A 266 5.26 -9.68 -15.73
CA LEU A 266 5.58 -11.12 -15.81
C LEU A 266 4.68 -11.94 -14.89
N HIS A 267 4.55 -11.54 -13.64
CA HIS A 267 3.65 -12.22 -12.70
C HIS A 267 2.20 -12.25 -13.20
N ALA A 268 1.71 -11.15 -13.75
CA ALA A 268 0.38 -11.09 -14.32
C ALA A 268 0.20 -12.02 -15.52
N LEU A 269 1.21 -12.11 -16.38
CA LEU A 269 1.22 -13.00 -17.52
C LEU A 269 1.28 -14.47 -17.07
N ASP A 270 2.07 -14.79 -16.05
CA ASP A 270 2.15 -16.13 -15.47
C ASP A 270 0.78 -16.60 -14.90
N VAL A 271 0.07 -15.71 -14.21
CA VAL A 271 -1.29 -15.98 -13.70
C VAL A 271 -2.26 -16.29 -14.84
N ILE A 272 -2.22 -15.48 -15.91
CA ILE A 272 -3.05 -15.70 -17.10
C ILE A 272 -2.68 -17.01 -17.78
N TYR A 273 -1.40 -17.27 -17.95
CA TYR A 273 -0.89 -18.47 -18.60
C TYR A 273 -1.28 -19.74 -17.85
N ALA A 274 -1.09 -19.75 -16.51
CA ALA A 274 -1.52 -20.87 -15.67
C ALA A 274 -3.03 -21.10 -15.73
N ALA A 275 -3.84 -20.02 -15.81
CA ALA A 275 -5.29 -20.15 -16.01
C ALA A 275 -5.65 -20.72 -17.39
N MET A 276 -4.85 -20.42 -18.43
CA MET A 276 -5.02 -21.01 -19.77
C MET A 276 -4.68 -22.51 -19.79
N GLU A 277 -3.61 -22.91 -19.12
CA GLU A 277 -3.21 -24.32 -19.06
C GLU A 277 -4.21 -25.17 -18.29
N THR A 278 -4.73 -24.67 -17.19
CA THR A 278 -5.71 -25.40 -16.37
C THR A 278 -7.12 -25.36 -16.95
N GLY A 279 -7.41 -24.41 -17.85
CA GLY A 279 -8.75 -24.15 -18.39
C GLY A 279 -9.77 -23.75 -17.33
N LYS A 280 -9.31 -23.32 -16.14
CA LYS A 280 -10.16 -22.93 -15.00
C LYS A 280 -9.91 -21.48 -14.61
N GLY A 281 -10.98 -20.74 -14.36
CA GLY A 281 -10.88 -19.42 -13.72
C GLY A 281 -10.54 -19.55 -12.26
N ASN A 282 -9.81 -18.56 -11.73
CA ASN A 282 -9.44 -18.45 -10.32
C ASN A 282 -9.73 -17.02 -9.81
N PRO A 283 -9.57 -16.71 -8.52
CA PRO A 283 -9.80 -15.36 -7.99
C PRO A 283 -8.94 -14.29 -8.67
N ASP A 284 -7.68 -14.62 -9.04
CA ASP A 284 -6.75 -13.70 -9.68
C ASP A 284 -7.17 -13.35 -11.11
N THR A 285 -7.86 -14.25 -11.78
CA THR A 285 -8.49 -14.01 -13.09
C THR A 285 -9.91 -13.46 -12.99
N LYS A 286 -10.40 -13.15 -11.79
CA LYS A 286 -11.81 -12.72 -11.54
C LYS A 286 -12.86 -13.70 -12.08
N GLY A 287 -12.54 -14.98 -12.08
CA GLY A 287 -13.41 -16.03 -12.58
C GLY A 287 -13.48 -16.13 -14.11
N TRP A 288 -12.61 -15.42 -14.85
CA TRP A 288 -12.47 -15.65 -16.27
C TRP A 288 -11.73 -16.96 -16.53
N ILE A 289 -12.25 -17.74 -17.47
CA ILE A 289 -11.64 -18.97 -18.01
C ILE A 289 -10.96 -18.57 -19.32
N PHE A 290 -9.73 -19.01 -19.52
CA PHE A 290 -8.98 -18.76 -20.74
C PHE A 290 -8.75 -20.08 -21.47
N LYS A 291 -9.03 -20.09 -22.76
CA LYS A 291 -8.75 -21.25 -23.63
C LYS A 291 -7.79 -20.84 -24.73
N LYS A 292 -6.74 -21.64 -24.90
CA LYS A 292 -5.81 -21.49 -26.02
C LYS A 292 -6.53 -21.87 -27.30
N VAL A 293 -6.35 -21.07 -28.35
CA VAL A 293 -6.79 -21.40 -29.70
C VAL A 293 -5.57 -21.89 -30.47
N GLU A 294 -5.59 -23.12 -30.93
CA GLU A 294 -4.57 -23.62 -31.86
C GLU A 294 -4.69 -22.85 -33.17
N LYS A 295 -3.58 -22.30 -33.65
CA LYS A 295 -3.56 -21.70 -34.97
C LYS A 295 -3.83 -22.80 -35.98
N GLN A 296 -4.97 -22.71 -36.67
CA GLN A 296 -5.22 -23.48 -37.89
C GLN A 296 -4.27 -23.06 -39.00
#